data_60ecb0a8a907d2bb9fcc378fe3081b05
#
_entry.id   60ecb0a8a907d2bb9fcc378fe3081b05
#
_cell.length_a   1.000
_cell.length_b   1.000
_cell.length_c   1.000
_cell.angle_alpha   90.00
_cell.angle_beta   90.00
_cell.angle_gamma   90.00
#
_symmetry.space_group_name_H-M   'P 1'
#
loop_
_entity.id
_entity.type
_entity.pdbx_description
1 polymer ?
#
loop_
_entity_poly.entity_id
_entity_poly.type
_entity_poly.pdbx_seq_one_letter_code
_entity_poly.pdbx_strand_id
1 'polypeptide(L)'
;VRQLSARLQQRNLATQRLVFQVSQLLGVHVQDFALDPNHPWLLAHALLALGPDTRLADNRLVLDVLVSQNLQHKQTGKLSLLGFPKGPKSQYIEAHPHLFLQMITQLNVPLDRKFEFQGQSITLRDIFNSALYQFPHQAEGAALARLSWLLLAMRRHTPENLWHWHNAQEQQVNLFRTMWRLFLYLDKQTLFLRTLHTQGAKEIPKTKLRNQFIYKEIYGGFYLMRAALAWLDHPLLRKSKKLQRFTEAQIELMFYRLRGESVLYQRLFEASKQNLGQRFLILMQQIRFTSHWLKTVVEAYHRKQIPLTPSNKRDIRQALQLLCISILILDRLGFFQKERLLRMKDLNPQSRRYVIDLIADAAHARHALILLQTAPALFLD
;
A
#
# COMPACT_ATOMS: atom_id res chain seq x y z
N VAL A 1 -30.69 3.97 28.03
CA VAL A 1 -30.62 3.71 26.58
C VAL A 1 -30.43 5.03 25.81
N ARG A 2 -31.30 6.06 25.93
CA ARG A 2 -31.21 7.34 25.20
C ARG A 2 -29.87 8.06 25.41
N GLN A 3 -29.37 8.16 26.65
CA GLN A 3 -28.08 8.79 26.96
C GLN A 3 -26.88 8.03 26.38
N LEU A 4 -26.92 6.70 26.36
CA LEU A 4 -25.88 5.86 25.78
C LEU A 4 -25.86 6.04 24.25
N SER A 5 -27.02 6.04 23.60
CA SER A 5 -27.16 6.29 22.17
C SER A 5 -26.61 7.68 21.77
N ALA A 6 -26.93 8.73 22.52
CA ALA A 6 -26.44 10.08 22.28
C ALA A 6 -24.90 10.16 22.41
N ARG A 7 -24.30 9.52 23.42
CA ARG A 7 -22.84 9.45 23.60
C ARG A 7 -22.15 8.69 22.46
N LEU A 8 -22.70 7.57 22.01
CA LEU A 8 -22.18 6.83 20.87
C LEU A 8 -22.25 7.65 19.58
N GLN A 9 -23.37 8.32 19.34
CA GLN A 9 -23.52 9.21 18.18
C GLN A 9 -22.50 10.36 18.20
N GLN A 10 -22.31 11.01 19.35
CA GLN A 10 -21.31 12.08 19.51
C GLN A 10 -19.89 11.57 19.27
N ARG A 11 -19.54 10.38 19.78
CA ARG A 11 -18.23 9.74 19.56
C ARG A 11 -17.99 9.40 18.09
N ASN A 12 -19.00 8.88 17.39
CA ASN A 12 -18.92 8.56 15.97
C ASN A 12 -18.70 9.83 15.13
N LEU A 13 -19.42 10.92 15.43
CA LEU A 13 -19.23 12.22 14.77
C LEU A 13 -17.83 12.77 15.00
N ALA A 14 -17.30 12.69 16.23
CA ALA A 14 -15.95 13.13 16.53
C ALA A 14 -14.89 12.35 15.74
N THR A 15 -15.05 11.02 15.64
CA THR A 15 -14.15 10.17 14.84
C THR A 15 -14.22 10.51 13.36
N GLN A 16 -15.40 10.71 12.80
CA GLN A 16 -15.57 11.10 11.40
C GLN A 16 -14.92 12.45 11.09
N ARG A 17 -15.11 13.44 11.98
CA ARG A 17 -14.48 14.77 11.87
C ARG A 17 -12.96 14.66 11.89
N LEU A 18 -12.39 13.88 12.81
CA LEU A 18 -10.94 13.65 12.88
C LEU A 18 -10.40 13.04 11.59
N VAL A 19 -11.04 12.01 11.06
CA VAL A 19 -10.66 11.36 9.78
C VAL A 19 -10.69 12.38 8.65
N PHE A 20 -11.74 13.16 8.56
CA PHE A 20 -11.87 14.18 7.52
C PHE A 20 -10.78 15.25 7.64
N GLN A 21 -10.58 15.84 8.83
CA GLN A 21 -9.57 16.88 9.06
C GLN A 21 -8.15 16.38 8.72
N VAL A 22 -7.77 15.20 9.20
CA VAL A 22 -6.45 14.62 8.92
C VAL A 22 -6.30 14.29 7.43
N SER A 23 -7.36 13.81 6.78
CA SER A 23 -7.33 13.54 5.34
C SER A 23 -7.14 14.83 4.53
N GLN A 24 -7.79 15.93 4.90
CA GLN A 24 -7.61 17.24 4.25
C GLN A 24 -6.19 17.79 4.47
N LEU A 25 -5.69 17.74 5.70
CA LEU A 25 -4.32 18.13 6.03
C LEU A 25 -3.29 17.42 5.15
N LEU A 26 -3.39 16.08 5.06
CA LEU A 26 -2.52 15.29 4.21
C LEU A 26 -2.68 15.62 2.72
N GLY A 27 -3.91 15.94 2.28
CA GLY A 27 -4.17 16.38 0.91
C GLY A 27 -3.38 17.63 0.55
N VAL A 28 -3.38 18.65 1.41
CA VAL A 28 -2.61 19.87 1.23
C VAL A 28 -1.11 19.56 1.15
N HIS A 29 -0.58 18.80 2.11
CA HIS A 29 0.85 18.49 2.13
C HIS A 29 1.30 17.68 0.90
N VAL A 30 0.50 16.71 0.44
CA VAL A 30 0.80 15.96 -0.78
C VAL A 30 0.74 16.87 -2.01
N GLN A 31 -0.25 17.76 -2.09
CA GLN A 31 -0.37 18.72 -3.19
C GLN A 31 0.84 19.66 -3.26
N ASP A 32 1.30 20.16 -2.12
CA ASP A 32 2.42 21.10 -2.05
C ASP A 32 3.77 20.49 -2.45
N PHE A 33 3.95 19.18 -2.28
CA PHE A 33 5.26 18.55 -2.44
C PHE A 33 5.35 17.47 -3.50
N ALA A 34 4.24 16.80 -3.85
CA ALA A 34 4.28 15.64 -4.74
C ALA A 34 3.99 15.98 -6.21
N LEU A 35 3.59 17.22 -6.52
CA LEU A 35 3.28 17.67 -7.88
C LEU A 35 4.51 18.20 -8.65
N ASP A 36 5.66 17.52 -8.53
CA ASP A 36 6.88 17.79 -9.28
C ASP A 36 6.90 16.91 -10.54
N PRO A 37 6.77 17.50 -11.77
CA PRO A 37 6.74 16.74 -13.02
C PRO A 37 8.03 15.95 -13.27
N ASN A 38 9.14 16.35 -12.67
CA ASN A 38 10.42 15.66 -12.80
C ASN A 38 10.62 14.53 -11.78
N HIS A 39 9.60 14.25 -10.94
CA HIS A 39 9.71 13.26 -9.89
C HIS A 39 8.61 12.21 -9.97
N PRO A 40 8.71 11.19 -10.87
CA PRO A 40 7.65 10.23 -11.15
C PRO A 40 7.17 9.45 -9.93
N TRP A 41 8.06 9.16 -8.97
CA TRP A 41 7.69 8.52 -7.71
C TRP A 41 6.69 9.36 -6.91
N LEU A 42 6.95 10.67 -6.76
CA LEU A 42 6.04 11.57 -6.05
C LEU A 42 4.74 11.77 -6.84
N LEU A 43 4.80 11.91 -8.18
CA LEU A 43 3.59 12.00 -9.02
C LEU A 43 2.67 10.79 -8.86
N ALA A 44 3.23 9.58 -8.84
CA ALA A 44 2.44 8.37 -8.62
C ALA A 44 1.77 8.36 -7.23
N HIS A 45 2.45 8.86 -6.20
CA HIS A 45 1.89 8.99 -4.85
C HIS A 45 0.87 10.15 -4.76
N ALA A 46 1.07 11.25 -5.50
CA ALA A 46 0.06 12.30 -5.63
C ALA A 46 -1.24 11.76 -6.24
N LEU A 47 -1.16 10.99 -7.33
CA LEU A 47 -2.32 10.31 -7.90
C LEU A 47 -3.03 9.42 -6.91
N LEU A 48 -2.28 8.61 -6.14
CA LEU A 48 -2.84 7.73 -5.13
C LEU A 48 -3.62 8.51 -4.06
N ALA A 49 -3.10 9.66 -3.65
CA ALA A 49 -3.69 10.48 -2.60
C ALA A 49 -4.80 11.40 -3.07
N LEU A 50 -4.65 12.03 -4.24
CA LEU A 50 -5.50 13.12 -4.71
C LEU A 50 -6.51 12.65 -5.77
N GLY A 51 -6.28 11.51 -6.40
CA GLY A 51 -7.15 10.93 -7.42
C GLY A 51 -6.66 11.14 -8.86
N PRO A 52 -7.31 10.46 -9.83
CA PRO A 52 -6.85 10.42 -11.23
C PRO A 52 -6.99 11.75 -11.98
N ASP A 53 -7.86 12.66 -11.50
CA ASP A 53 -8.13 13.97 -12.13
C ASP A 53 -7.20 15.07 -11.62
N THR A 54 -6.19 14.70 -10.83
CA THR A 54 -5.20 15.65 -10.29
C THR A 54 -4.43 16.34 -11.41
N ARG A 55 -4.25 17.66 -11.28
CA ARG A 55 -3.55 18.49 -12.26
C ARG A 55 -2.31 19.13 -11.68
N LEU A 56 -1.32 19.33 -12.53
CA LEU A 56 -0.15 20.16 -12.27
C LEU A 56 -0.54 21.67 -12.35
N ALA A 57 0.38 22.53 -11.94
CA ALA A 57 0.19 23.98 -12.02
C ALA A 57 -0.03 24.52 -13.45
N ASP A 58 0.48 23.83 -14.47
CA ASP A 58 0.28 24.12 -15.90
C ASP A 58 -1.00 23.47 -16.47
N ASN A 59 -1.88 22.98 -15.62
CA ASN A 59 -3.17 22.35 -15.93
C ASN A 59 -3.12 20.97 -16.61
N ARG A 60 -1.92 20.40 -16.86
CA ARG A 60 -1.81 19.03 -17.37
C ARG A 60 -2.25 18.00 -16.31
N LEU A 61 -2.87 16.92 -16.74
CA LEU A 61 -3.20 15.81 -15.83
C LEU A 61 -1.91 15.10 -15.38
N VAL A 62 -1.78 14.92 -14.06
CA VAL A 62 -0.63 14.19 -13.47
C VAL A 62 -0.52 12.78 -14.04
N LEU A 63 -1.66 12.11 -14.28
CA LEU A 63 -1.69 10.78 -14.86
C LEU A 63 -1.08 10.76 -16.28
N ASP A 64 -1.44 11.73 -17.13
CA ASP A 64 -0.92 11.80 -18.48
C ASP A 64 0.58 12.11 -18.49
N VAL A 65 1.04 13.01 -17.61
CA VAL A 65 2.46 13.32 -17.44
C VAL A 65 3.25 12.10 -16.94
N LEU A 66 2.71 11.39 -15.94
CA LEU A 66 3.35 10.18 -15.39
C LEU A 66 3.56 9.13 -16.49
N VAL A 67 2.54 8.88 -17.30
CA VAL A 67 2.62 7.86 -18.36
C VAL A 67 3.47 8.35 -19.52
N SER A 68 3.17 9.52 -20.13
CA SER A 68 3.83 9.99 -21.34
C SER A 68 5.33 10.25 -21.18
N GLN A 69 5.76 10.71 -20.00
CA GLN A 69 7.16 11.06 -19.76
C GLN A 69 8.00 9.92 -19.17
N ASN A 70 7.37 8.94 -18.53
CA ASN A 70 8.11 7.91 -17.79
C ASN A 70 7.91 6.48 -18.31
N LEU A 71 7.02 6.31 -19.28
CA LEU A 71 6.88 5.02 -19.95
C LEU A 71 8.05 4.81 -20.92
N GLN A 72 8.47 3.58 -21.11
CA GLN A 72 9.53 3.22 -22.03
C GLN A 72 9.20 1.95 -22.80
N HIS A 73 9.74 1.83 -24.00
CA HIS A 73 9.81 0.57 -24.71
C HIS A 73 10.92 -0.30 -24.11
N LYS A 74 10.58 -1.55 -23.85
CA LYS A 74 11.52 -2.57 -23.40
C LYS A 74 11.54 -3.71 -24.40
N GLN A 75 12.66 -3.90 -25.06
CA GLN A 75 12.83 -5.03 -25.95
C GLN A 75 12.92 -6.33 -25.15
N THR A 76 12.06 -7.28 -25.47
CA THR A 76 12.04 -8.61 -24.87
C THR A 76 11.85 -9.64 -25.97
N GLY A 77 12.94 -10.29 -26.37
CA GLY A 77 12.96 -11.12 -27.59
C GLY A 77 12.64 -10.27 -28.83
N LYS A 78 11.65 -10.69 -29.62
CA LYS A 78 11.17 -9.97 -30.81
C LYS A 78 10.11 -8.90 -30.48
N LEU A 79 9.63 -8.84 -29.24
CA LEU A 79 8.55 -7.95 -28.83
C LEU A 79 9.11 -6.67 -28.21
N SER A 80 8.51 -5.53 -28.59
CA SER A 80 8.70 -4.24 -27.93
C SER A 80 7.55 -4.04 -26.95
N LEU A 81 7.83 -4.15 -25.66
CA LEU A 81 6.85 -4.08 -24.59
C LEU A 81 6.91 -2.74 -23.88
N LEU A 82 5.77 -2.28 -23.42
CA LEU A 82 5.66 -1.03 -22.66
C LEU A 82 5.87 -1.32 -21.16
N GLY A 83 6.56 -0.41 -20.47
CA GLY A 83 6.74 -0.51 -19.04
C GLY A 83 7.41 0.70 -18.44
N PHE A 84 7.22 0.91 -17.14
CA PHE A 84 7.95 1.94 -16.43
C PHE A 84 9.37 1.45 -16.13
N PRO A 85 10.40 2.28 -16.35
CA PRO A 85 11.78 1.88 -16.13
C PRO A 85 12.06 1.67 -14.65
N LYS A 86 12.84 0.65 -14.35
CA LYS A 86 13.42 0.46 -13.02
C LYS A 86 14.60 1.41 -12.90
N GLY A 87 14.47 2.44 -12.10
CA GLY A 87 15.59 3.31 -11.78
C GLY A 87 16.40 2.81 -10.60
N PRO A 88 17.70 3.17 -10.51
CA PRO A 88 18.40 3.08 -9.24
C PRO A 88 17.63 3.91 -8.21
N LYS A 89 17.65 3.48 -6.94
CA LYS A 89 16.93 4.14 -5.83
C LYS A 89 17.17 5.66 -5.73
N SER A 90 18.27 6.14 -6.30
CA SER A 90 18.64 7.56 -6.38
C SER A 90 17.84 8.36 -7.41
N GLN A 91 17.25 7.73 -8.43
CA GLN A 91 16.50 8.42 -9.48
C GLN A 91 14.99 8.40 -9.28
N TYR A 92 14.49 7.71 -8.25
CA TYR A 92 13.07 7.65 -7.85
C TYR A 92 12.08 7.45 -9.01
N ILE A 93 12.49 6.70 -10.03
CA ILE A 93 11.61 6.12 -11.02
C ILE A 93 10.90 4.94 -10.34
N GLU A 94 10.29 4.04 -10.99
CA GLU A 94 9.59 2.93 -10.36
C GLU A 94 10.54 2.09 -9.46
N ALA A 95 10.44 2.24 -8.15
CA ALA A 95 11.29 1.52 -7.19
C ALA A 95 10.94 0.02 -7.11
N HIS A 96 9.71 -0.34 -7.47
CA HIS A 96 9.20 -1.70 -7.43
C HIS A 96 8.50 -2.03 -8.74
N PRO A 97 8.76 -3.21 -9.32
CA PRO A 97 8.15 -3.59 -10.60
C PRO A 97 6.62 -3.49 -10.56
N HIS A 98 6.04 -2.83 -11.55
CA HIS A 98 4.59 -2.67 -11.73
C HIS A 98 3.85 -1.88 -10.62
N LEU A 99 4.58 -1.14 -9.78
CA LEU A 99 3.96 -0.33 -8.74
C LEU A 99 3.09 0.79 -9.35
N PHE A 100 3.59 1.50 -10.37
CA PHE A 100 2.82 2.57 -11.01
C PHE A 100 1.59 2.02 -11.71
N LEU A 101 1.72 0.89 -12.42
CA LEU A 101 0.57 0.20 -13.00
C LEU A 101 -0.46 -0.17 -11.93
N GLN A 102 -0.04 -0.73 -10.80
CA GLN A 102 -0.94 -1.05 -9.70
C GLN A 102 -1.61 0.18 -9.12
N MET A 103 -0.90 1.29 -8.92
CA MET A 103 -1.48 2.54 -8.43
C MET A 103 -2.53 3.10 -9.40
N ILE A 104 -2.24 3.12 -10.70
CA ILE A 104 -3.17 3.59 -11.73
C ILE A 104 -4.42 2.71 -11.77
N THR A 105 -4.25 1.39 -11.79
CA THR A 105 -5.39 0.46 -11.80
C THR A 105 -6.20 0.50 -10.50
N GLN A 106 -5.57 0.81 -9.36
CA GLN A 106 -6.26 0.98 -8.08
C GLN A 106 -7.18 2.19 -8.06
N LEU A 107 -6.91 3.22 -8.86
CA LEU A 107 -7.74 4.42 -9.01
C LEU A 107 -8.93 4.22 -9.95
N ASN A 108 -9.18 2.99 -10.39
CA ASN A 108 -10.25 2.64 -11.33
C ASN A 108 -10.15 3.35 -12.68
N VAL A 109 -8.93 3.70 -13.11
CA VAL A 109 -8.72 4.23 -14.46
C VAL A 109 -9.10 3.15 -15.48
N PRO A 110 -9.97 3.43 -16.46
CA PRO A 110 -10.40 2.45 -17.45
C PRO A 110 -9.23 1.93 -18.29
N LEU A 111 -9.26 0.65 -18.65
CA LEU A 111 -8.19 0.06 -19.49
C LEU A 111 -8.12 0.66 -20.90
N ASP A 112 -9.19 1.23 -21.42
CA ASP A 112 -9.27 1.92 -22.71
C ASP A 112 -8.88 3.40 -22.65
N ARG A 113 -8.49 3.91 -21.46
CA ARG A 113 -7.93 5.26 -21.31
C ARG A 113 -6.72 5.43 -22.21
N LYS A 114 -6.76 6.42 -23.09
CA LYS A 114 -5.69 6.74 -24.07
C LYS A 114 -4.66 7.70 -23.47
N PHE A 115 -3.43 7.53 -23.89
CA PHE A 115 -2.27 8.35 -23.55
C PHE A 115 -1.46 8.61 -24.82
N GLU A 116 -0.87 9.81 -24.93
CA GLU A 116 0.10 10.13 -25.96
C GLU A 116 1.50 9.71 -25.50
N PHE A 117 2.15 8.83 -26.26
CA PHE A 117 3.48 8.34 -25.96
C PHE A 117 4.32 8.28 -27.25
N GLN A 118 5.40 9.07 -27.32
CA GLN A 118 6.31 9.13 -28.49
C GLN A 118 5.57 9.35 -29.84
N GLY A 119 4.55 10.21 -29.82
CA GLY A 119 3.75 10.52 -31.03
C GLY A 119 2.73 9.43 -31.42
N GLN A 120 2.52 8.43 -30.57
CA GLN A 120 1.53 7.37 -30.76
C GLN A 120 0.49 7.39 -29.65
N SER A 121 -0.76 7.09 -30.01
CA SER A 121 -1.81 6.88 -29.02
C SER A 121 -1.75 5.44 -28.51
N ILE A 122 -1.53 5.27 -27.22
CA ILE A 122 -1.55 3.99 -26.52
C ILE A 122 -2.64 3.97 -25.45
N THR A 123 -3.04 2.79 -24.99
CA THR A 123 -4.04 2.62 -23.93
C THR A 123 -3.43 2.05 -22.65
N LEU A 124 -4.11 2.20 -21.53
CA LEU A 124 -3.74 1.51 -20.29
C LEU A 124 -3.73 -0.03 -20.48
N ARG A 125 -4.59 -0.54 -21.37
CA ARG A 125 -4.63 -1.97 -21.77
C ARG A 125 -3.33 -2.41 -22.40
N ASP A 126 -2.69 -1.60 -23.24
CA ASP A 126 -1.42 -1.94 -23.88
C ASP A 126 -0.30 -2.05 -22.85
N ILE A 127 -0.28 -1.15 -21.87
CA ILE A 127 0.67 -1.22 -20.74
C ILE A 127 0.40 -2.46 -19.89
N PHE A 128 -0.87 -2.74 -19.60
CA PHE A 128 -1.27 -3.91 -18.80
C PHE A 128 -0.93 -5.21 -19.52
N ASN A 129 -1.23 -5.35 -20.80
CA ASN A 129 -0.87 -6.51 -21.61
C ASN A 129 0.66 -6.70 -21.68
N SER A 130 1.40 -5.58 -21.85
CA SER A 130 2.87 -5.64 -21.81
C SER A 130 3.40 -6.18 -20.48
N ALA A 131 2.75 -5.85 -19.36
CA ALA A 131 3.10 -6.41 -18.05
C ALA A 131 2.78 -7.91 -17.94
N LEU A 132 1.68 -8.39 -18.56
CA LEU A 132 1.36 -9.81 -18.65
C LEU A 132 2.40 -10.58 -19.50
N TYR A 133 2.83 -10.00 -20.63
CA TYR A 133 3.90 -10.59 -21.43
C TYR A 133 5.25 -10.64 -20.72
N GLN A 134 5.50 -9.75 -19.78
CA GLN A 134 6.70 -9.73 -18.93
C GLN A 134 6.57 -10.62 -17.67
N PHE A 135 5.43 -11.29 -17.48
CA PHE A 135 5.22 -12.13 -16.32
C PHE A 135 6.21 -13.31 -16.32
N PRO A 136 6.92 -13.58 -15.22
CA PRO A 136 7.88 -14.67 -15.18
C PRO A 136 7.17 -16.03 -15.21
N HIS A 137 7.67 -16.95 -16.02
CA HIS A 137 7.20 -18.33 -16.07
C HIS A 137 7.27 -19.02 -14.69
N GLN A 138 8.34 -18.75 -13.95
CA GLN A 138 8.51 -19.24 -12.59
C GLN A 138 8.99 -18.09 -11.69
N ALA A 139 8.34 -17.97 -10.54
CA ALA A 139 8.76 -17.06 -9.49
C ALA A 139 8.82 -17.80 -8.16
N GLU A 140 9.87 -17.54 -7.38
CA GLU A 140 10.08 -18.16 -6.07
C GLU A 140 10.61 -17.14 -5.07
N GLY A 141 10.42 -17.42 -3.79
CA GLY A 141 10.94 -16.59 -2.71
C GLY A 141 10.55 -15.11 -2.85
N ALA A 142 11.51 -14.22 -2.72
CA ALA A 142 11.31 -12.77 -2.81
C ALA A 142 10.81 -12.31 -4.19
N ALA A 143 10.99 -13.08 -5.26
CA ALA A 143 10.43 -12.76 -6.58
C ALA A 143 8.89 -12.81 -6.57
N LEU A 144 8.29 -13.73 -5.80
CA LEU A 144 6.83 -13.76 -5.59
C LEU A 144 6.32 -12.50 -4.90
N ALA A 145 7.01 -12.03 -3.85
CA ALA A 145 6.65 -10.80 -3.17
C ALA A 145 6.69 -9.58 -4.11
N ARG A 146 7.67 -9.54 -5.03
CA ARG A 146 7.77 -8.49 -6.05
C ARG A 146 6.67 -8.53 -7.11
N LEU A 147 6.04 -9.69 -7.34
CA LEU A 147 4.88 -9.79 -8.22
C LEU A 147 3.59 -9.25 -7.58
N SER A 148 3.56 -8.97 -6.29
CA SER A 148 2.35 -8.57 -5.57
C SER A 148 1.64 -7.37 -6.20
N TRP A 149 2.38 -6.40 -6.74
CA TRP A 149 1.78 -5.25 -7.43
C TRP A 149 1.08 -5.64 -8.73
N LEU A 150 1.74 -6.45 -9.57
CA LEU A 150 1.13 -6.95 -10.80
C LEU A 150 -0.09 -7.83 -10.50
N LEU A 151 0.02 -8.71 -9.52
CA LEU A 151 -1.07 -9.59 -9.11
C LEU A 151 -2.29 -8.81 -8.57
N LEU A 152 -2.08 -7.71 -7.87
CA LEU A 152 -3.17 -6.80 -7.45
C LEU A 152 -3.83 -6.10 -8.64
N ALA A 153 -3.05 -5.62 -9.62
CA ALA A 153 -3.57 -5.05 -10.85
C ALA A 153 -4.35 -6.09 -11.67
N MET A 154 -3.80 -7.31 -11.81
CA MET A 154 -4.44 -8.42 -12.52
C MET A 154 -5.78 -8.81 -11.89
N ARG A 155 -5.88 -8.89 -10.57
CA ARG A 155 -7.12 -9.30 -9.90
C ARG A 155 -8.31 -8.40 -10.23
N ARG A 156 -8.07 -7.16 -10.64
CA ARG A 156 -9.11 -6.20 -11.04
C ARG A 156 -9.51 -6.32 -12.51
N HIS A 157 -8.57 -6.63 -13.37
CA HIS A 157 -8.73 -6.46 -14.82
C HIS A 157 -8.58 -7.76 -15.62
N THR A 158 -8.13 -8.84 -14.99
CA THR A 158 -7.98 -10.13 -15.68
C THR A 158 -9.31 -10.88 -15.65
N PRO A 159 -9.74 -11.48 -16.79
CA PRO A 159 -10.89 -12.37 -16.82
C PRO A 159 -10.73 -13.54 -15.84
N GLU A 160 -11.81 -13.94 -15.17
CA GLU A 160 -11.80 -15.01 -14.15
C GLU A 160 -11.35 -16.37 -14.66
N ASN A 161 -11.41 -16.59 -15.97
CA ASN A 161 -10.99 -17.83 -16.62
C ASN A 161 -9.55 -17.82 -17.17
N LEU A 162 -8.82 -16.68 -17.04
CA LEU A 162 -7.43 -16.60 -17.52
C LEU A 162 -6.46 -17.19 -16.50
N TRP A 163 -6.16 -18.45 -16.64
CA TRP A 163 -5.20 -19.16 -15.78
C TRP A 163 -3.89 -19.51 -16.47
N HIS A 164 -3.85 -19.47 -17.80
CA HIS A 164 -2.69 -19.84 -18.60
C HIS A 164 -2.54 -18.88 -19.77
N TRP A 165 -1.30 -18.48 -20.04
CA TRP A 165 -0.91 -17.73 -21.25
C TRP A 165 0.58 -17.95 -21.53
N HIS A 166 1.06 -17.48 -22.67
CA HIS A 166 2.49 -17.48 -22.99
C HIS A 166 3.06 -16.08 -22.75
N ASN A 167 4.20 -16.00 -22.06
CA ASN A 167 4.95 -14.76 -21.89
C ASN A 167 5.76 -14.41 -23.16
N ALA A 168 6.50 -13.31 -23.13
CA ALA A 168 7.29 -12.85 -24.27
C ALA A 168 8.46 -13.77 -24.67
N GLN A 169 8.81 -14.75 -23.85
CA GLN A 169 9.77 -15.80 -24.13
C GLN A 169 9.08 -17.10 -24.59
N GLU A 170 7.81 -17.04 -24.98
CA GLU A 170 7.00 -18.21 -25.38
C GLU A 170 6.86 -19.27 -24.28
N GLN A 171 7.14 -18.91 -23.02
CA GLN A 171 7.02 -19.82 -21.89
C GLN A 171 5.59 -19.79 -21.37
N GLN A 172 5.02 -20.96 -21.13
CA GLN A 172 3.68 -21.06 -20.56
C GLN A 172 3.67 -20.59 -19.09
N VAL A 173 2.91 -19.54 -18.82
CA VAL A 173 2.63 -19.07 -17.46
C VAL A 173 1.41 -19.82 -16.93
N ASN A 174 1.51 -20.29 -15.68
CA ASN A 174 0.40 -20.91 -14.96
C ASN A 174 0.11 -20.05 -13.71
N LEU A 175 -0.94 -19.25 -13.76
CA LEU A 175 -1.31 -18.33 -12.69
C LEU A 175 -1.74 -19.07 -11.42
N PHE A 176 -2.48 -20.17 -11.54
CA PHE A 176 -2.90 -20.98 -10.39
C PHE A 176 -1.68 -21.50 -9.61
N ARG A 177 -0.67 -22.02 -10.32
CA ARG A 177 0.58 -22.47 -9.69
C ARG A 177 1.33 -21.31 -9.02
N THR A 178 1.33 -20.14 -9.65
CA THR A 178 1.95 -18.92 -9.07
C THR A 178 1.23 -18.51 -7.80
N MET A 179 -0.11 -18.49 -7.81
CA MET A 179 -0.91 -18.16 -6.61
C MET A 179 -0.68 -19.16 -5.49
N TRP A 180 -0.64 -20.46 -5.79
CA TRP A 180 -0.36 -21.48 -4.79
C TRP A 180 1.00 -21.27 -4.13
N ARG A 181 2.03 -20.98 -4.91
CA ARG A 181 3.38 -20.64 -4.41
C ARG A 181 3.36 -19.36 -3.56
N LEU A 182 2.59 -18.35 -3.96
CA LEU A 182 2.43 -17.12 -3.20
C LEU A 182 1.84 -17.40 -1.81
N PHE A 183 0.81 -18.23 -1.72
CA PHE A 183 0.19 -18.61 -0.44
C PHE A 183 1.16 -19.37 0.45
N LEU A 184 1.89 -20.34 -0.07
CA LEU A 184 2.93 -21.07 0.66
C LEU A 184 4.06 -20.15 1.11
N TYR A 185 4.45 -19.19 0.27
CA TYR A 185 5.47 -18.21 0.62
C TYR A 185 4.99 -17.31 1.75
N LEU A 186 3.77 -16.77 1.67
CA LEU A 186 3.18 -15.97 2.75
C LEU A 186 3.10 -16.76 4.04
N ASP A 187 2.66 -18.02 4.01
CA ASP A 187 2.58 -18.90 5.19
C ASP A 187 3.94 -19.06 5.85
N LYS A 188 4.99 -19.32 5.06
CA LYS A 188 6.38 -19.40 5.54
C LYS A 188 6.85 -18.08 6.17
N GLN A 189 6.54 -16.94 5.53
CA GLN A 189 6.95 -15.62 6.04
C GLN A 189 6.22 -15.23 7.34
N THR A 190 5.02 -15.74 7.58
CA THR A 190 4.23 -15.45 8.78
C THR A 190 4.36 -16.51 9.87
N LEU A 191 5.09 -17.60 9.64
CA LEU A 191 5.23 -18.72 10.59
C LEU A 191 5.74 -18.26 11.96
N PHE A 192 6.72 -17.35 12.01
CA PHE A 192 7.25 -16.83 13.26
C PHE A 192 6.18 -16.04 14.06
N LEU A 193 5.38 -15.22 13.38
CA LEU A 193 4.26 -14.51 14.02
C LEU A 193 3.23 -15.50 14.58
N ARG A 194 2.95 -16.58 13.87
CA ARG A 194 2.06 -17.64 14.33
C ARG A 194 2.61 -18.31 15.60
N THR A 195 3.90 -18.62 15.63
CA THR A 195 4.55 -19.18 16.81
C THR A 195 4.42 -18.25 18.03
N LEU A 196 4.74 -16.96 17.87
CA LEU A 196 4.58 -15.97 18.93
C LEU A 196 3.12 -15.86 19.41
N HIS A 197 2.18 -15.84 18.48
CA HIS A 197 0.74 -15.77 18.79
C HIS A 197 0.28 -16.99 19.59
N THR A 198 0.66 -18.20 19.17
CA THR A 198 0.34 -19.45 19.87
C THR A 198 0.96 -19.49 21.27
N GLN A 199 2.13 -18.90 21.47
CA GLN A 199 2.78 -18.78 22.78
C GLN A 199 2.19 -17.66 23.64
N GLY A 200 1.18 -16.93 23.17
CA GLY A 200 0.55 -15.83 23.90
C GLY A 200 1.46 -14.59 24.07
N ALA A 201 2.50 -14.44 23.25
CA ALA A 201 3.38 -13.30 23.33
C ALA A 201 2.63 -11.99 23.02
N LYS A 202 2.71 -11.03 23.96
CA LYS A 202 2.05 -9.71 23.82
C LYS A 202 2.87 -8.72 22.98
N GLU A 203 4.18 -8.92 22.90
CA GLU A 203 5.11 -8.08 22.15
C GLU A 203 5.71 -8.82 20.95
N ILE A 204 5.95 -8.10 19.88
CA ILE A 204 6.67 -8.61 18.71
C ILE A 204 8.07 -8.00 18.70
N PRO A 205 9.15 -8.78 18.73
CA PRO A 205 10.53 -8.28 18.72
C PRO A 205 10.95 -7.81 17.32
N LYS A 206 10.15 -6.92 16.72
CA LYS A 206 10.32 -6.43 15.34
C LYS A 206 11.71 -5.85 15.07
N THR A 207 12.32 -5.17 16.06
CA THR A 207 13.66 -4.60 15.92
C THR A 207 14.71 -5.66 15.65
N LYS A 208 14.58 -6.85 16.29
CA LYS A 208 15.45 -8.01 16.07
C LYS A 208 15.13 -8.74 14.76
N LEU A 209 13.90 -8.59 14.26
CA LEU A 209 13.38 -9.29 13.07
C LEU A 209 13.43 -8.44 11.79
N ARG A 210 14.01 -7.22 11.84
CA ARG A 210 13.91 -6.22 10.76
C ARG A 210 14.21 -6.76 9.37
N ASN A 211 15.12 -7.70 9.25
CA ASN A 211 15.55 -8.28 7.97
C ASN A 211 15.17 -9.76 7.85
N GLN A 212 14.18 -10.22 8.60
CA GLN A 212 13.77 -11.62 8.64
C GLN A 212 12.27 -11.78 8.40
N PHE A 213 11.87 -12.94 7.91
CA PHE A 213 10.47 -13.32 7.70
C PHE A 213 9.69 -12.22 6.96
N ILE A 214 8.45 -11.98 7.36
CA ILE A 214 7.58 -10.98 6.73
C ILE A 214 8.15 -9.55 6.79
N TYR A 215 9.04 -9.26 7.75
CA TYR A 215 9.64 -7.92 7.93
C TYR A 215 10.74 -7.57 6.94
N LYS A 216 11.31 -8.56 6.24
CA LYS A 216 12.25 -8.32 5.14
C LYS A 216 11.55 -7.88 3.87
N GLU A 217 10.25 -8.21 3.74
CA GLU A 217 9.47 -7.87 2.57
C GLU A 217 9.09 -6.39 2.57
N ILE A 218 8.91 -5.83 1.39
CA ILE A 218 8.63 -4.41 1.20
C ILE A 218 7.37 -4.01 1.95
N TYR A 219 7.42 -2.87 2.62
CA TYR A 219 6.35 -2.39 3.51
C TYR A 219 5.93 -3.45 4.56
N GLY A 220 6.91 -4.26 5.03
CA GLY A 220 6.64 -5.31 6.00
C GLY A 220 5.66 -6.37 5.49
N GLY A 221 5.65 -6.63 4.20
CA GLY A 221 4.86 -7.67 3.55
C GLY A 221 3.39 -7.35 3.31
N PHE A 222 2.94 -6.09 3.49
CA PHE A 222 1.53 -5.76 3.28
C PHE A 222 1.07 -5.95 1.83
N TYR A 223 1.91 -5.66 0.84
CA TYR A 223 1.55 -5.92 -0.56
C TYR A 223 1.43 -7.42 -0.85
N LEU A 224 2.32 -8.24 -0.28
CA LEU A 224 2.23 -9.70 -0.37
C LEU A 224 0.93 -10.21 0.26
N MET A 225 0.59 -9.74 1.46
CA MET A 225 -0.65 -10.05 2.15
C MET A 225 -1.89 -9.63 1.33
N ARG A 226 -1.92 -8.40 0.84
CA ARG A 226 -3.04 -7.87 0.03
C ARG A 226 -3.24 -8.68 -1.26
N ALA A 227 -2.14 -9.01 -1.96
CA ALA A 227 -2.21 -9.84 -3.15
C ALA A 227 -2.78 -11.23 -2.83
N ALA A 228 -2.29 -11.88 -1.78
CA ALA A 228 -2.80 -13.18 -1.36
C ALA A 228 -4.30 -13.12 -1.01
N LEU A 229 -4.73 -12.17 -0.17
CA LEU A 229 -6.14 -12.01 0.21
C LEU A 229 -7.04 -11.69 -0.98
N ALA A 230 -6.56 -10.86 -1.93
CA ALA A 230 -7.32 -10.54 -3.13
C ALA A 230 -7.58 -11.77 -4.01
N TRP A 231 -6.59 -12.66 -4.15
CA TRP A 231 -6.73 -13.87 -4.95
C TRP A 231 -7.46 -15.00 -4.22
N LEU A 232 -7.35 -15.09 -2.88
CA LEU A 232 -8.14 -16.03 -2.08
C LEU A 232 -9.65 -15.78 -2.18
N ASP A 233 -10.07 -14.57 -2.55
CA ASP A 233 -11.47 -14.24 -2.88
C ASP A 233 -11.90 -14.67 -4.29
N HIS A 234 -11.00 -15.20 -5.11
CA HIS A 234 -11.36 -15.68 -6.45
C HIS A 234 -12.36 -16.85 -6.37
N PRO A 235 -13.45 -16.87 -7.20
CA PRO A 235 -14.51 -17.87 -7.10
C PRO A 235 -14.06 -19.33 -7.05
N LEU A 236 -12.98 -19.68 -7.75
CA LEU A 236 -12.43 -21.03 -7.73
C LEU A 236 -11.65 -21.34 -6.44
N LEU A 237 -10.97 -20.36 -5.86
CA LEU A 237 -10.13 -20.55 -4.68
C LEU A 237 -10.93 -20.50 -3.38
N ARG A 238 -11.90 -19.59 -3.28
CA ARG A 238 -12.71 -19.39 -2.06
C ARG A 238 -13.57 -20.59 -1.68
N LYS A 239 -13.83 -21.53 -2.62
CA LYS A 239 -14.58 -22.77 -2.34
C LYS A 239 -13.76 -23.77 -1.51
N SER A 240 -12.45 -23.65 -1.47
CA SER A 240 -11.56 -24.56 -0.75
C SER A 240 -11.60 -24.27 0.76
N LYS A 241 -12.10 -25.23 1.58
CA LYS A 241 -12.07 -25.13 3.05
C LYS A 241 -10.65 -24.91 3.61
N LYS A 242 -9.63 -25.50 2.97
CA LYS A 242 -8.23 -25.30 3.36
C LYS A 242 -7.80 -23.85 3.18
N LEU A 243 -8.17 -23.21 2.04
CA LEU A 243 -7.83 -21.82 1.77
C LEU A 243 -8.66 -20.85 2.60
N GLN A 244 -9.91 -21.19 2.96
CA GLN A 244 -10.70 -20.39 3.91
C GLN A 244 -10.01 -20.35 5.28
N ARG A 245 -9.61 -21.50 5.83
CA ARG A 245 -8.86 -21.57 7.11
C ARG A 245 -7.53 -20.82 7.04
N PHE A 246 -6.85 -20.89 5.89
CA PHE A 246 -5.63 -20.10 5.67
C PHE A 246 -5.93 -18.60 5.72
N THR A 247 -7.00 -18.15 5.06
CA THR A 247 -7.44 -16.75 5.07
C THR A 247 -7.73 -16.27 6.49
N GLU A 248 -8.52 -17.05 7.26
CA GLU A 248 -8.84 -16.76 8.65
C GLU A 248 -7.58 -16.61 9.52
N ALA A 249 -6.64 -17.55 9.38
CA ALA A 249 -5.37 -17.51 10.11
C ALA A 249 -4.52 -16.28 9.75
N GLN A 250 -4.45 -15.90 8.48
CA GLN A 250 -3.70 -14.70 8.04
C GLN A 250 -4.36 -13.41 8.55
N ILE A 251 -5.69 -13.33 8.55
CA ILE A 251 -6.44 -12.20 9.13
C ILE A 251 -6.17 -12.10 10.63
N GLU A 252 -6.25 -13.21 11.36
CA GLU A 252 -5.95 -13.25 12.81
C GLU A 252 -4.53 -12.76 13.11
N LEU A 253 -3.54 -13.24 12.35
CA LEU A 253 -2.14 -12.79 12.47
C LEU A 253 -1.96 -11.31 12.15
N MET A 254 -2.74 -10.77 11.23
CA MET A 254 -2.73 -9.34 10.92
C MET A 254 -3.21 -8.50 12.12
N PHE A 255 -4.26 -8.90 12.81
CA PHE A 255 -4.73 -8.24 14.04
C PHE A 255 -3.75 -8.42 15.21
N TYR A 256 -3.22 -9.64 15.40
CA TYR A 256 -2.16 -9.89 16.38
C TYR A 256 -0.95 -8.98 16.16
N ARG A 257 -0.51 -8.85 14.90
CA ARG A 257 0.59 -7.99 14.52
C ARG A 257 0.32 -6.52 14.85
N LEU A 258 -0.88 -6.01 14.60
CA LEU A 258 -1.26 -4.64 14.97
C LEU A 258 -1.05 -4.40 16.46
N ARG A 259 -1.60 -5.26 17.30
CA ARG A 259 -1.49 -5.12 18.76
C ARG A 259 -0.05 -5.12 19.24
N GLY A 260 0.75 -6.09 18.79
CA GLY A 260 2.15 -6.20 19.20
C GLY A 260 3.05 -5.08 18.68
N GLU A 261 2.86 -4.62 17.43
CA GLU A 261 3.64 -3.50 16.89
C GLU A 261 3.21 -2.15 17.50
N SER A 262 1.95 -1.96 17.83
CA SER A 262 1.47 -0.75 18.52
C SER A 262 2.14 -0.57 19.88
N VAL A 263 2.26 -1.64 20.67
CA VAL A 263 2.99 -1.61 21.95
C VAL A 263 4.46 -1.26 21.73
N LEU A 264 5.10 -1.86 20.74
CA LEU A 264 6.49 -1.58 20.41
C LEU A 264 6.70 -0.10 20.03
N TYR A 265 5.87 0.45 19.12
CA TYR A 265 6.00 1.85 18.70
C TYR A 265 5.77 2.81 19.86
N GLN A 266 4.80 2.57 20.72
CA GLN A 266 4.57 3.39 21.91
C GLN A 266 5.80 3.40 22.81
N ARG A 267 6.36 2.24 23.13
CA ARG A 267 7.57 2.11 23.96
C ARG A 267 8.77 2.83 23.35
N LEU A 268 9.01 2.66 22.05
CA LEU A 268 10.11 3.34 21.35
C LEU A 268 9.92 4.86 21.34
N PHE A 269 8.70 5.34 21.15
CA PHE A 269 8.39 6.76 21.17
C PHE A 269 8.62 7.38 22.54
N GLU A 270 8.21 6.70 23.61
CA GLU A 270 8.47 7.12 24.99
C GLU A 270 9.95 7.14 25.32
N ALA A 271 10.70 6.14 24.89
CA ALA A 271 12.16 6.06 25.08
C ALA A 271 12.93 7.14 24.32
N SER A 272 12.35 7.72 23.26
CA SER A 272 13.00 8.73 22.41
C SER A 272 12.67 10.18 22.76
N LYS A 273 12.18 10.47 23.99
CA LYS A 273 11.66 11.80 24.39
C LYS A 273 12.60 12.96 24.07
N GLN A 274 13.91 12.77 24.22
CA GLN A 274 14.93 13.81 24.00
C GLN A 274 15.52 13.79 22.59
N ASN A 275 15.16 12.85 21.72
CA ASN A 275 15.72 12.71 20.38
C ASN A 275 14.66 12.92 19.30
N LEU A 276 14.56 14.17 18.81
CA LEU A 276 13.57 14.55 17.79
C LEU A 276 13.71 13.73 16.49
N GLY A 277 14.94 13.42 16.07
CA GLY A 277 15.18 12.61 14.88
C GLY A 277 14.67 11.17 15.03
N GLN A 278 14.89 10.54 16.17
CA GLN A 278 14.36 9.20 16.46
C GLN A 278 12.82 9.23 16.54
N ARG A 279 12.23 10.23 17.19
CA ARG A 279 10.76 10.40 17.24
C ARG A 279 10.17 10.52 15.84
N PHE A 280 10.79 11.34 14.99
CA PHE A 280 10.40 11.46 13.58
C PHE A 280 10.38 10.10 12.87
N LEU A 281 11.46 9.34 12.96
CA LEU A 281 11.55 8.02 12.31
C LEU A 281 10.54 7.02 12.85
N ILE A 282 10.26 7.03 14.15
CA ILE A 282 9.26 6.16 14.78
C ILE A 282 7.86 6.52 14.27
N LEU A 283 7.52 7.80 14.24
CA LEU A 283 6.23 8.28 13.74
C LEU A 283 6.03 7.95 12.26
N MET A 284 7.05 8.15 11.42
CA MET A 284 7.00 7.73 10.01
C MET A 284 6.74 6.23 9.87
N GLN A 285 7.46 5.41 10.64
CA GLN A 285 7.25 3.96 10.63
C GLN A 285 5.85 3.56 11.10
N GLN A 286 5.32 4.24 12.10
CA GLN A 286 3.97 4.03 12.60
C GLN A 286 2.91 4.44 11.56
N ILE A 287 3.07 5.58 10.89
CA ILE A 287 2.19 6.02 9.80
C ILE A 287 2.23 5.00 8.66
N ARG A 288 3.41 4.59 8.21
CA ARG A 288 3.59 3.59 7.16
C ARG A 288 2.90 2.27 7.51
N PHE A 289 3.15 1.75 8.70
CA PHE A 289 2.56 0.51 9.17
C PHE A 289 1.03 0.59 9.23
N THR A 290 0.49 1.59 9.94
CA THR A 290 -0.95 1.70 10.17
C THR A 290 -1.73 2.02 8.90
N SER A 291 -1.18 2.82 7.98
CA SER A 291 -1.82 3.12 6.69
C SER A 291 -1.93 1.87 5.81
N HIS A 292 -0.87 1.09 5.67
CA HIS A 292 -0.91 -0.16 4.91
C HIS A 292 -1.78 -1.22 5.58
N TRP A 293 -1.77 -1.29 6.91
CA TRP A 293 -2.63 -2.18 7.68
C TRP A 293 -4.12 -1.84 7.44
N LEU A 294 -4.52 -0.57 7.60
CA LEU A 294 -5.89 -0.11 7.37
C LEU A 294 -6.35 -0.37 5.93
N LYS A 295 -5.52 -0.10 4.93
CA LYS A 295 -5.82 -0.43 3.54
C LYS A 295 -6.12 -1.93 3.37
N THR A 296 -5.30 -2.78 3.96
CA THR A 296 -5.48 -4.24 3.90
C THR A 296 -6.79 -4.66 4.55
N VAL A 297 -7.12 -4.09 5.72
CA VAL A 297 -8.38 -4.34 6.44
C VAL A 297 -9.59 -3.93 5.62
N VAL A 298 -9.60 -2.72 5.06
CA VAL A 298 -10.75 -2.23 4.26
C VAL A 298 -10.95 -3.11 3.03
N GLU A 299 -9.88 -3.46 2.32
CA GLU A 299 -9.98 -4.33 1.15
C GLU A 299 -10.46 -5.74 1.51
N ALA A 300 -9.98 -6.32 2.61
CA ALA A 300 -10.45 -7.62 3.09
C ALA A 300 -11.91 -7.57 3.59
N TYR A 301 -12.33 -6.45 4.20
CA TYR A 301 -13.72 -6.24 4.58
C TYR A 301 -14.66 -6.22 3.38
N HIS A 302 -14.33 -5.47 2.32
CA HIS A 302 -15.14 -5.45 1.10
C HIS A 302 -15.25 -6.83 0.43
N ARG A 303 -14.25 -7.70 0.65
CA ARG A 303 -14.27 -9.11 0.22
C ARG A 303 -14.96 -10.05 1.22
N LYS A 304 -15.57 -9.52 2.29
CA LYS A 304 -16.23 -10.29 3.36
C LYS A 304 -15.31 -11.30 4.06
N GLN A 305 -14.01 -11.01 4.11
CA GLN A 305 -12.99 -11.86 4.76
C GLN A 305 -12.80 -11.52 6.25
N ILE A 306 -13.24 -10.34 6.70
CA ILE A 306 -13.10 -9.89 8.10
C ILE A 306 -14.44 -9.92 8.81
N PRO A 307 -14.58 -10.69 9.92
CA PRO A 307 -15.75 -10.62 10.76
C PRO A 307 -15.75 -9.33 11.59
N LEU A 308 -16.88 -8.63 11.65
CA LEU A 308 -17.06 -7.42 12.45
C LEU A 308 -17.35 -7.72 13.91
N THR A 309 -16.40 -8.37 14.58
CA THR A 309 -16.50 -8.57 16.04
C THR A 309 -16.21 -7.27 16.79
N PRO A 310 -16.72 -7.10 18.04
CA PRO A 310 -16.38 -5.95 18.87
C PRO A 310 -14.87 -5.77 19.08
N SER A 311 -14.11 -6.88 19.14
CA SER A 311 -12.65 -6.85 19.25
C SER A 311 -12.01 -6.26 17.99
N ASN A 312 -12.39 -6.76 16.80
CA ASN A 312 -11.84 -6.27 15.54
C ASN A 312 -12.16 -4.79 15.32
N LYS A 313 -13.39 -4.35 15.61
CA LYS A 313 -13.76 -2.94 15.56
C LYS A 313 -12.91 -2.07 16.50
N ARG A 314 -12.63 -2.55 17.72
CA ARG A 314 -11.75 -1.85 18.67
C ARG A 314 -10.35 -1.69 18.11
N ASP A 315 -9.77 -2.77 17.57
CA ASP A 315 -8.42 -2.77 17.00
C ASP A 315 -8.35 -1.82 15.78
N ILE A 316 -9.37 -1.80 14.94
CA ILE A 316 -9.44 -0.88 13.78
C ILE A 316 -9.52 0.57 14.26
N ARG A 317 -10.34 0.88 15.26
CA ARG A 317 -10.39 2.22 15.85
C ARG A 317 -9.05 2.62 16.47
N GLN A 318 -8.37 1.71 17.15
CA GLN A 318 -7.04 1.95 17.69
C GLN A 318 -6.03 2.27 16.57
N ALA A 319 -6.01 1.49 15.51
CA ALA A 319 -5.13 1.76 14.35
C ALA A 319 -5.42 3.13 13.73
N LEU A 320 -6.70 3.47 13.57
CA LEU A 320 -7.12 4.77 13.05
C LEU A 320 -6.64 5.92 13.95
N GLN A 321 -6.83 5.81 15.25
CA GLN A 321 -6.35 6.80 16.22
C GLN A 321 -4.83 6.93 16.20
N LEU A 322 -4.10 5.82 16.16
CA LEU A 322 -2.64 5.83 16.05
C LEU A 322 -2.16 6.53 14.79
N LEU A 323 -2.81 6.27 13.64
CA LEU A 323 -2.50 6.94 12.39
C LEU A 323 -2.72 8.45 12.50
N CYS A 324 -3.90 8.88 12.92
CA CYS A 324 -4.26 10.29 13.00
C CYS A 324 -3.37 11.04 14.02
N ILE A 325 -3.14 10.47 15.19
CA ILE A 325 -2.28 11.08 16.23
C ILE A 325 -0.84 11.22 15.73
N SER A 326 -0.29 10.20 15.07
CA SER A 326 1.08 10.26 14.53
C SER A 326 1.24 11.36 13.50
N ILE A 327 0.26 11.54 12.62
CA ILE A 327 0.24 12.63 11.63
C ILE A 327 0.17 14.00 12.32
N LEU A 328 -0.76 14.18 13.26
CA LEU A 328 -0.91 15.44 13.98
C LEU A 328 0.32 15.80 14.82
N ILE A 329 1.02 14.80 15.38
CA ILE A 329 2.29 15.05 16.09
C ILE A 329 3.35 15.54 15.12
N LEU A 330 3.52 14.87 13.95
CA LEU A 330 4.48 15.31 12.94
C LEU A 330 4.19 16.72 12.44
N ASP A 331 2.92 17.05 12.23
CA ASP A 331 2.49 18.36 11.80
C ASP A 331 2.81 19.43 12.87
N ARG A 332 2.45 19.20 14.14
CA ARG A 332 2.78 20.09 15.26
C ARG A 332 4.28 20.27 15.48
N LEU A 333 5.08 19.24 15.20
CA LEU A 333 6.53 19.32 15.24
C LEU A 333 7.11 20.05 14.01
N GLY A 334 6.28 20.50 13.09
CA GLY A 334 6.65 21.25 11.89
C GLY A 334 7.31 20.40 10.81
N PHE A 335 7.17 19.06 10.84
CA PHE A 335 7.77 18.22 9.82
C PHE A 335 7.05 18.26 8.46
N PHE A 336 5.85 18.83 8.38
CA PHE A 336 5.13 19.10 7.15
C PHE A 336 5.24 20.56 6.68
N GLN A 337 5.97 21.43 7.39
CA GLN A 337 6.20 22.81 6.95
C GLN A 337 7.06 22.85 5.69
N LYS A 338 6.61 23.58 4.68
CA LYS A 338 7.22 23.64 3.34
C LYS A 338 8.69 24.05 3.39
N GLU A 339 9.01 25.10 4.11
CA GLU A 339 10.37 25.63 4.25
C GLU A 339 11.31 24.63 4.93
N ARG A 340 10.79 23.86 5.88
CA ARG A 340 11.57 22.83 6.56
C ARG A 340 11.83 21.64 5.65
N LEU A 341 10.82 21.17 4.92
CA LEU A 341 10.96 20.05 3.98
C LEU A 341 11.91 20.40 2.84
N LEU A 342 11.83 21.61 2.30
CA LEU A 342 12.78 22.08 1.28
C LEU A 342 14.19 22.11 1.82
N ARG A 343 14.43 22.68 3.00
CA ARG A 343 15.75 22.66 3.64
C ARG A 343 16.26 21.25 3.88
N MET A 344 15.42 20.34 4.39
CA MET A 344 15.80 18.94 4.59
C MET A 344 16.13 18.23 3.28
N LYS A 345 15.39 18.50 2.19
CA LYS A 345 15.64 17.94 0.85
C LYS A 345 17.04 18.31 0.33
N ASP A 346 17.53 19.49 0.67
CA ASP A 346 18.80 20.05 0.15
C ASP A 346 20.01 19.74 1.04
N LEU A 347 19.79 19.30 2.29
CA LEU A 347 20.89 19.04 3.24
C LEU A 347 21.85 17.93 2.77
N ASN A 348 21.33 16.78 2.44
CA ASN A 348 22.10 15.61 2.01
C ASN A 348 21.17 14.53 1.41
N PRO A 349 21.71 13.52 0.70
CA PRO A 349 20.93 12.48 0.07
C PRO A 349 20.01 11.69 1.01
N GLN A 350 20.43 11.46 2.26
CA GLN A 350 19.65 10.74 3.24
C GLN A 350 18.44 11.56 3.72
N SER A 351 18.63 12.83 4.00
CA SER A 351 17.55 13.75 4.39
C SER A 351 16.55 13.92 3.24
N ARG A 352 17.02 14.04 2.00
CA ARG A 352 16.17 14.05 0.80
C ARG A 352 15.32 12.80 0.72
N ARG A 353 15.89 11.63 0.97
CA ARG A 353 15.15 10.36 0.99
C ARG A 353 14.07 10.35 2.08
N TYR A 354 14.35 10.87 3.28
CA TYR A 354 13.35 10.93 4.34
C TYR A 354 12.18 11.86 3.98
N VAL A 355 12.43 12.98 3.31
CA VAL A 355 11.35 13.85 2.82
C VAL A 355 10.47 13.12 1.80
N ILE A 356 11.08 12.47 0.82
CA ILE A 356 10.36 11.71 -0.21
C ILE A 356 9.55 10.58 0.42
N ASP A 357 10.15 9.83 1.35
CA ASP A 357 9.47 8.75 2.08
C ASP A 357 8.31 9.29 2.93
N LEU A 358 8.47 10.44 3.59
CA LEU A 358 7.41 11.08 4.37
C LEU A 358 6.20 11.45 3.50
N ILE A 359 6.44 12.06 2.34
CA ILE A 359 5.36 12.44 1.42
C ILE A 359 4.67 11.20 0.83
N ALA A 360 5.43 10.15 0.50
CA ALA A 360 4.86 8.88 0.06
C ALA A 360 4.01 8.23 1.16
N ASP A 361 4.48 8.21 2.41
CA ASP A 361 3.72 7.70 3.56
C ASP A 361 2.46 8.55 3.84
N ALA A 362 2.54 9.88 3.69
CA ALA A 362 1.39 10.79 3.78
C ALA A 362 0.33 10.48 2.70
N ALA A 363 0.77 10.20 1.47
CA ALA A 363 -0.10 9.80 0.37
C ALA A 363 -0.80 8.46 0.66
N HIS A 364 -0.07 7.47 1.14
CA HIS A 364 -0.64 6.19 1.57
C HIS A 364 -1.61 6.34 2.74
N ALA A 365 -1.29 7.19 3.71
CA ALA A 365 -2.16 7.47 4.85
C ALA A 365 -3.47 8.13 4.41
N ARG A 366 -3.40 9.17 3.56
CA ARG A 366 -4.60 9.82 3.00
C ARG A 366 -5.47 8.82 2.24
N HIS A 367 -4.87 8.02 1.37
CA HIS A 367 -5.60 7.01 0.61
C HIS A 367 -6.26 5.97 1.55
N ALA A 368 -5.59 5.55 2.63
CA ALA A 368 -6.18 4.66 3.64
C ALA A 368 -7.40 5.29 4.32
N LEU A 369 -7.32 6.59 4.68
CA LEU A 369 -8.43 7.32 5.29
C LEU A 369 -9.61 7.50 4.32
N ILE A 370 -9.35 7.75 3.03
CA ILE A 370 -10.40 7.81 1.99
C ILE A 370 -11.07 6.44 1.83
N LEU A 371 -10.30 5.37 1.72
CA LEU A 371 -10.85 4.02 1.64
C LEU A 371 -11.68 3.66 2.88
N LEU A 372 -11.24 4.05 4.07
CA LEU A 372 -11.97 3.78 5.31
C LEU A 372 -13.36 4.43 5.31
N GLN A 373 -13.52 5.61 4.68
CA GLN A 373 -14.81 6.28 4.54
C GLN A 373 -15.82 5.46 3.71
N THR A 374 -15.34 4.56 2.85
CA THR A 374 -16.22 3.62 2.09
C THR A 374 -16.70 2.45 2.95
N ALA A 375 -16.18 2.30 4.17
CA ALA A 375 -16.48 1.19 5.08
C ALA A 375 -16.74 1.68 6.52
N PRO A 376 -17.71 2.59 6.76
CA PRO A 376 -17.94 3.21 8.06
C PRO A 376 -18.27 2.19 9.16
N ALA A 377 -18.88 1.05 8.82
CA ALA A 377 -19.17 -0.02 9.76
C ALA A 377 -17.93 -0.62 10.45
N LEU A 378 -16.73 -0.42 9.90
CA LEU A 378 -15.49 -0.90 10.48
C LEU A 378 -15.10 -0.15 11.76
N PHE A 379 -15.43 1.15 11.87
CA PHE A 379 -14.93 2.00 12.95
C PHE A 379 -16.02 2.80 13.68
N LEU A 380 -17.24 2.82 13.16
CA LEU A 380 -18.40 3.36 13.84
C LEU A 380 -19.14 2.25 14.62
N ASP A 381 -19.77 2.64 15.71
CA ASP A 381 -20.57 1.75 16.55
C ASP A 381 -21.99 1.58 16.01
#